data_a031ca3ea53045380ce6ed2466340a15
#
_entry.id   a031ca3ea53045380ce6ed2466340a15
#
_cell.length_a   1.000
_cell.length_b   1.000
_cell.length_c   1.000
_cell.angle_alpha   90.00
_cell.angle_beta   90.00
_cell.angle_gamma   90.00
#
_symmetry.space_group_name_H-M   'P 1'
#
loop_
_entity.id
_entity.type
_entity.pdbx_description
1 polymer ?
#
loop_
_entity_poly.entity_id
_entity_poly.type
_entity_poly.pdbx_seq_one_letter_code
_entity_poly.pdbx_strand_id
1 'polypeptide(L)'
;SREAKIWNCVFERAEKFAGIGRGSIRATVLIETLPAVLQMNEILYELRDHSIGLNCGRWDYIFSYVKTFQAHPDRLLPDRVQVGMTQHFMRSYSDLLIRTCHRRGVHAMGGMAAQIPIRDNPAXNEEALELVRKDKLREVRAGHDGTWAAHPGLIPAILEVFASNMGGRPNQIXTXKREDSDGITEEDLLQRP
;
A
#
# COMPACT_ATOMS: atom_id res chain seq x y z
N SER A 1 -5.19 -10.29 14.49
CA SER A 1 -5.36 -11.06 13.24
C SER A 1 -4.80 -12.47 13.40
N ARG A 2 -5.67 -13.47 13.26
CA ARG A 2 -5.27 -14.88 13.40
C ARG A 2 -4.30 -15.29 12.29
N GLU A 3 -4.56 -14.88 11.07
CA GLU A 3 -3.68 -15.22 9.96
C GLU A 3 -2.27 -14.64 10.15
N ALA A 4 -2.18 -13.39 10.60
CA ALA A 4 -0.87 -12.76 10.85
C ALA A 4 -0.10 -13.52 11.94
N LYS A 5 -0.79 -13.99 12.98
CA LYS A 5 -0.18 -14.78 14.04
C LYS A 5 0.39 -16.10 13.48
N ILE A 6 -0.37 -16.77 12.59
CA ILE A 6 0.08 -18.00 11.95
C ILE A 6 1.35 -17.74 11.12
N TRP A 7 1.36 -16.66 10.33
CA TRP A 7 2.54 -16.32 9.53
C TRP A 7 3.75 -16.05 10.42
N ASN A 8 3.56 -15.39 11.57
CA ASN A 8 4.66 -15.18 12.50
C ASN A 8 5.27 -16.51 12.95
N CYS A 9 4.41 -17.48 13.27
CA CYS A 9 4.89 -18.83 13.66
C CYS A 9 5.64 -19.51 12.51
N VAL A 10 5.15 -19.36 11.29
CA VAL A 10 5.81 -19.91 10.10
C VAL A 10 7.21 -19.30 9.94
N PHE A 11 7.32 -17.96 10.08
CA PHE A 11 8.63 -17.30 9.99
C PHE A 11 9.60 -17.78 11.07
N GLU A 12 9.12 -17.93 12.30
CA GLU A 12 9.97 -18.42 13.40
C GLU A 12 10.47 -19.84 13.13
N ARG A 13 9.59 -20.71 12.64
CA ARG A 13 9.98 -22.08 12.28
C ARG A 13 10.99 -22.10 11.14
N ALA A 14 10.77 -21.26 10.13
CA ALA A 14 11.69 -21.19 8.99
C ALA A 14 13.07 -20.69 9.42
N GLU A 15 13.12 -19.67 10.28
CA GLU A 15 14.38 -19.15 10.80
C GLU A 15 15.13 -20.23 11.59
N LYS A 16 14.42 -20.97 12.44
CA LYS A 16 15.03 -22.03 13.23
C LYS A 16 15.55 -23.15 12.30
N PHE A 17 14.76 -23.55 11.33
CA PHE A 17 15.15 -24.59 10.36
C PHE A 17 16.40 -24.17 9.58
N ALA A 18 16.47 -22.90 9.17
CA ALA A 18 17.60 -22.39 8.39
C ALA A 18 18.81 -22.03 9.23
N GLY A 19 18.70 -22.07 10.54
CA GLY A 19 19.81 -21.73 11.46
C GLY A 19 20.15 -20.24 11.43
N ILE A 20 19.18 -19.37 11.18
CA ILE A 20 19.38 -17.92 11.20
C ILE A 20 18.66 -17.30 12.39
N GLY A 21 19.06 -16.10 12.76
CA GLY A 21 18.53 -15.43 13.95
C GLY A 21 17.05 -15.07 13.82
N ARG A 22 16.36 -15.05 14.97
CA ARG A 22 14.96 -14.61 15.02
C ARG A 22 14.86 -13.17 14.51
N GLY A 23 13.90 -12.93 13.62
CA GLY A 23 13.70 -11.62 13.01
C GLY A 23 14.51 -11.39 11.74
N SER A 24 15.27 -12.40 11.28
CA SER A 24 16.01 -12.30 10.02
C SER A 24 15.06 -12.17 8.82
N ILE A 25 13.92 -12.89 8.88
CA ILE A 25 12.90 -12.76 7.84
C ILE A 25 12.18 -11.42 8.06
N ARG A 26 12.13 -10.60 7.01
CA ARG A 26 11.47 -9.30 7.06
C ARG A 26 10.32 -9.31 6.07
N ALA A 27 9.15 -8.91 6.54
CA ALA A 27 7.90 -9.04 5.77
C ALA A 27 7.21 -7.70 5.60
N THR A 28 6.75 -7.43 4.39
CA THR A 28 5.80 -6.35 4.10
C THR A 28 4.47 -7.01 3.80
N VAL A 29 3.42 -6.63 4.53
CA VAL A 29 2.11 -7.25 4.37
C VAL A 29 1.25 -6.44 3.42
N LEU A 30 0.65 -7.11 2.43
CA LEU A 30 -0.34 -6.50 1.55
C LEU A 30 -1.64 -6.31 2.32
N ILE A 31 -2.08 -5.06 2.44
CA ILE A 31 -3.39 -4.74 3.01
C ILE A 31 -4.32 -4.54 1.82
N GLU A 32 -5.01 -5.58 1.44
CA GLU A 32 -5.76 -5.57 0.20
C GLU A 32 -7.14 -6.22 0.30
N THR A 33 -7.61 -6.45 1.53
CA THR A 33 -8.99 -6.90 1.76
C THR A 33 -9.66 -6.01 2.79
N LEU A 34 -10.99 -5.96 2.76
CA LEU A 34 -11.73 -5.16 3.73
C LEU A 34 -11.43 -5.59 5.18
N PRO A 35 -11.41 -6.88 5.53
CA PRO A 35 -11.05 -7.26 6.89
C PRO A 35 -9.64 -6.81 7.28
N ALA A 36 -8.68 -6.85 6.36
CA ALA A 36 -7.30 -6.46 6.68
C ALA A 36 -7.20 -4.98 6.99
N VAL A 37 -7.88 -4.11 6.23
CA VAL A 37 -7.79 -2.67 6.47
C VAL A 37 -8.34 -2.30 7.85
N LEU A 38 -9.32 -3.08 8.35
CA LEU A 38 -9.91 -2.84 9.68
C LEU A 38 -9.03 -3.40 10.81
N GLN A 39 -7.97 -4.15 10.49
CA GLN A 39 -7.12 -4.81 11.47
C GLN A 39 -5.64 -4.52 11.28
N MET A 40 -5.29 -3.37 10.73
CA MET A 40 -3.88 -3.07 10.44
C MET A 40 -3.01 -3.04 11.69
N ASN A 41 -3.51 -2.47 12.79
CA ASN A 41 -2.77 -2.45 14.04
C ASN A 41 -2.53 -3.87 14.57
N GLU A 42 -3.55 -4.71 14.52
CA GLU A 42 -3.45 -6.09 14.99
C GLU A 42 -2.48 -6.90 14.13
N ILE A 43 -2.49 -6.67 12.81
CA ILE A 43 -1.55 -7.34 11.91
C ILE A 43 -0.12 -6.96 12.26
N LEU A 44 0.16 -5.66 12.43
CA LEU A 44 1.50 -5.19 12.79
C LEU A 44 1.92 -5.73 14.15
N TYR A 45 1.00 -5.78 15.11
CA TYR A 45 1.31 -6.32 16.45
C TYR A 45 1.72 -7.79 16.39
N GLU A 46 0.95 -8.62 15.67
CA GLU A 46 1.27 -10.04 15.59
C GLU A 46 2.60 -10.31 14.89
N LEU A 47 2.94 -9.46 13.91
CA LEU A 47 4.16 -9.62 13.11
C LEU A 47 5.30 -8.71 13.56
N ARG A 48 5.21 -8.11 14.73
CA ARG A 48 6.14 -7.06 15.17
C ARG A 48 7.63 -7.45 15.13
N ASP A 49 7.93 -8.74 15.27
CA ASP A 49 9.32 -9.20 15.23
C ASP A 49 9.85 -9.38 13.80
N HIS A 50 8.98 -9.33 12.80
CA HIS A 50 9.33 -9.59 11.40
C HIS A 50 8.90 -8.48 10.44
N SER A 51 7.92 -7.66 10.82
CA SER A 51 7.37 -6.65 9.92
C SER A 51 8.34 -5.53 9.64
N ILE A 52 8.43 -5.12 8.36
CA ILE A 52 9.05 -3.86 7.97
C ILE A 52 8.03 -2.90 7.40
N GLY A 53 6.78 -3.30 7.24
CA GLY A 53 5.76 -2.40 6.75
C GLY A 53 4.51 -3.06 6.19
N LEU A 54 3.65 -2.19 5.66
CA LEU A 54 2.43 -2.60 4.97
C LEU A 54 2.44 -2.01 3.56
N ASN A 55 1.72 -2.63 2.65
CA ASN A 55 1.60 -2.19 1.27
C ASN A 55 0.13 -1.99 0.88
N CYS A 56 -0.15 -0.92 0.13
CA CYS A 56 -1.49 -0.66 -0.42
C CYS A 56 -1.73 -1.51 -1.66
N GLY A 57 -2.37 -2.66 -1.52
CA GLY A 57 -2.79 -3.51 -2.63
C GLY A 57 -4.08 -2.98 -3.23
N ARG A 58 -4.00 -1.92 -4.02
CA ARG A 58 -5.15 -1.10 -4.42
C ARG A 58 -6.22 -1.84 -5.24
N TRP A 59 -5.79 -2.56 -6.26
CA TRP A 59 -6.76 -3.25 -7.12
C TRP A 59 -7.48 -4.36 -6.39
N ASP A 60 -6.76 -5.06 -5.53
CA ASP A 60 -7.36 -6.13 -4.74
C ASP A 60 -8.28 -5.58 -3.66
N TYR A 61 -7.98 -4.40 -3.10
CA TYR A 61 -8.89 -3.74 -2.16
C TYR A 61 -10.21 -3.38 -2.85
N ILE A 62 -10.14 -2.82 -4.06
CA ILE A 62 -11.33 -2.51 -4.85
C ILE A 62 -12.11 -3.80 -5.13
N PHE A 63 -11.42 -4.86 -5.53
CA PHE A 63 -12.08 -6.14 -5.80
C PHE A 63 -12.72 -6.73 -4.54
N SER A 64 -12.04 -6.60 -3.40
CA SER A 64 -12.60 -7.05 -2.11
C SER A 64 -13.92 -6.33 -1.81
N TYR A 65 -13.96 -5.02 -2.08
CA TYR A 65 -15.18 -4.24 -1.92
C TYR A 65 -16.28 -4.78 -2.85
N VAL A 66 -15.97 -4.93 -4.13
CA VAL A 66 -16.93 -5.43 -5.14
C VAL A 66 -17.47 -6.80 -4.72
N LYS A 67 -16.58 -7.69 -4.32
CA LYS A 67 -16.98 -9.06 -3.97
C LYS A 67 -17.79 -9.11 -2.68
N THR A 68 -17.38 -8.33 -1.68
CA THR A 68 -18.08 -8.31 -0.39
C THR A 68 -19.50 -7.79 -0.53
N PHE A 69 -19.68 -6.74 -1.33
CA PHE A 69 -20.98 -6.07 -1.44
C PHE A 69 -21.76 -6.43 -2.71
N GLN A 70 -21.44 -7.55 -3.35
CA GLN A 70 -22.03 -7.92 -4.63
C GLN A 70 -23.55 -8.06 -4.61
N ALA A 71 -24.12 -8.37 -3.45
CA ALA A 71 -25.57 -8.51 -3.29
C ALA A 71 -26.27 -7.21 -2.85
N HIS A 72 -25.54 -6.09 -2.81
CA HIS A 72 -26.03 -4.81 -2.32
C HIS A 72 -26.06 -3.78 -3.44
N PRO A 73 -27.24 -3.54 -4.07
CA PRO A 73 -27.31 -2.58 -5.21
C PRO A 73 -26.83 -1.16 -4.84
N ASP A 74 -27.02 -0.77 -3.59
CA ASP A 74 -26.58 0.55 -3.10
C ASP A 74 -25.06 0.66 -2.97
N ARG A 75 -24.33 -0.45 -3.17
CA ARG A 75 -22.86 -0.47 -3.07
C ARG A 75 -22.18 -0.72 -4.41
N LEU A 76 -22.91 -0.65 -5.53
CA LEU A 76 -22.31 -0.78 -6.85
C LEU A 76 -21.34 0.36 -7.10
N LEU A 77 -20.15 0.01 -7.57
CA LEU A 77 -19.13 1.01 -7.94
C LEU A 77 -19.36 1.46 -9.39
N PRO A 78 -18.94 2.69 -9.73
CA PRO A 78 -18.98 3.13 -11.13
C PRO A 78 -17.91 2.40 -11.96
N ASP A 79 -17.79 2.78 -13.24
CA ASP A 79 -16.80 2.20 -14.13
C ASP A 79 -15.39 2.30 -13.55
N ARG A 80 -14.58 1.29 -13.81
CA ARG A 80 -13.23 1.16 -13.27
C ARG A 80 -12.39 2.44 -13.42
N VAL A 81 -12.53 3.14 -14.53
CA VAL A 81 -11.77 4.36 -14.79
C VAL A 81 -12.04 5.46 -13.75
N GLN A 82 -13.21 5.40 -13.11
CA GLN A 82 -13.61 6.39 -12.11
C GLN A 82 -13.20 5.96 -10.68
N VAL A 83 -12.67 4.76 -10.51
CA VAL A 83 -12.34 4.23 -9.17
C VAL A 83 -10.83 4.19 -9.00
N GLY A 84 -10.26 5.34 -8.66
CA GLY A 84 -8.82 5.48 -8.46
C GLY A 84 -8.46 5.91 -7.06
N MET A 85 -7.18 6.12 -6.82
CA MET A 85 -6.65 6.45 -5.51
C MET A 85 -7.06 7.83 -5.01
N THR A 86 -7.64 8.67 -5.88
CA THR A 86 -8.13 9.99 -5.47
C THR A 86 -9.57 9.98 -4.95
N GLN A 87 -10.27 8.85 -5.11
CA GLN A 87 -11.62 8.70 -4.56
C GLN A 87 -11.54 8.61 -3.04
N HIS A 88 -12.55 9.11 -2.35
CA HIS A 88 -12.53 9.25 -0.89
C HIS A 88 -12.16 7.95 -0.17
N PHE A 89 -12.81 6.82 -0.52
CA PHE A 89 -12.54 5.57 0.21
C PHE A 89 -11.13 5.05 -0.04
N MET A 90 -10.60 5.24 -1.25
CA MET A 90 -9.25 4.80 -1.58
C MET A 90 -8.19 5.70 -0.95
N ARG A 91 -8.45 7.01 -0.92
CA ARG A 91 -7.55 7.94 -0.25
C ARG A 91 -7.55 7.68 1.26
N SER A 92 -8.74 7.47 1.84
CA SER A 92 -8.85 7.16 3.28
C SER A 92 -8.06 5.91 3.63
N TYR A 93 -8.18 4.86 2.81
CA TYR A 93 -7.44 3.63 2.98
C TYR A 93 -5.93 3.88 2.96
N SER A 94 -5.45 4.60 1.95
CA SER A 94 -4.03 4.92 1.84
C SER A 94 -3.53 5.76 3.01
N ASP A 95 -4.26 6.80 3.37
CA ASP A 95 -3.87 7.72 4.44
C ASP A 95 -3.84 7.00 5.80
N LEU A 96 -4.84 6.15 6.06
CA LEU A 96 -4.87 5.38 7.30
C LEU A 96 -3.71 4.38 7.37
N LEU A 97 -3.36 3.77 6.24
CA LEU A 97 -2.24 2.85 6.18
C LEU A 97 -0.94 3.57 6.51
N ILE A 98 -0.72 4.75 5.93
CA ILE A 98 0.48 5.55 6.22
C ILE A 98 0.52 5.89 7.72
N ARG A 99 -0.60 6.39 8.26
CA ARG A 99 -0.69 6.74 9.69
C ARG A 99 -0.36 5.55 10.59
N THR A 100 -0.97 4.40 10.29
CA THR A 100 -0.77 3.19 11.09
C THR A 100 0.69 2.74 11.08
N CYS A 101 1.29 2.71 9.89
CA CYS A 101 2.69 2.31 9.75
C CYS A 101 3.63 3.25 10.49
N HIS A 102 3.47 4.55 10.29
CA HIS A 102 4.39 5.53 10.86
C HIS A 102 4.27 5.61 12.39
N ARG A 103 3.04 5.45 12.91
CA ARG A 103 2.84 5.37 14.36
C ARG A 103 3.62 4.19 14.96
N ARG A 104 3.76 3.11 14.21
CA ARG A 104 4.42 1.88 14.67
C ARG A 104 5.89 1.79 14.23
N GLY A 105 6.40 2.81 13.54
CA GLY A 105 7.80 2.86 13.13
C GLY A 105 8.17 1.91 12.01
N VAL A 106 7.22 1.60 11.12
CA VAL A 106 7.46 0.74 9.96
C VAL A 106 7.09 1.47 8.67
N HIS A 107 7.48 0.90 7.53
CA HIS A 107 7.32 1.55 6.23
C HIS A 107 5.89 1.43 5.70
N ALA A 108 5.41 2.51 5.09
CA ALA A 108 4.15 2.54 4.35
C ALA A 108 4.48 2.51 2.86
N MET A 109 4.18 1.40 2.20
CA MET A 109 4.53 1.20 0.79
C MET A 109 3.31 1.40 -0.10
N GLY A 110 3.49 2.22 -1.14
CA GLY A 110 2.46 2.42 -2.14
C GLY A 110 2.30 1.22 -3.06
N GLY A 111 1.18 1.17 -3.76
CA GLY A 111 0.85 0.06 -4.66
C GLY A 111 1.36 0.26 -6.07
N MET A 112 1.15 -0.75 -6.88
CA MET A 112 1.58 -0.70 -8.28
C MET A 112 0.60 0.13 -9.13
N ALA A 113 1.13 1.00 -9.98
CA ALA A 113 0.36 1.61 -11.05
C ALA A 113 0.13 0.56 -12.14
N ALA A 114 -1.00 0.65 -12.83
CA ALA A 114 -1.40 -0.38 -13.79
C ALA A 114 -0.65 -0.30 -15.12
N GLN A 115 0.07 0.78 -15.36
CA GLN A 115 0.80 1.00 -16.62
C GLN A 115 2.06 0.15 -16.68
N ILE A 116 2.38 -0.34 -17.89
CA ILE A 116 3.64 -1.03 -18.16
C ILE A 116 4.30 -0.37 -19.38
N PRO A 117 5.62 -0.51 -19.52
CA PRO A 117 6.30 0.08 -20.71
C PRO A 117 5.75 -0.47 -22.02
N ILE A 118 5.65 0.40 -23.00
CA ILE A 118 5.14 0.06 -24.34
C ILE A 118 6.30 0.17 -25.34
N ARG A 119 6.74 -0.97 -25.88
CA ARG A 119 7.94 -1.03 -26.71
C ARG A 119 7.79 -0.39 -28.07
N ASP A 120 6.68 -0.63 -28.72
CA ASP A 120 6.50 -0.29 -30.13
C ASP A 120 5.80 1.04 -30.39
N ASN A 121 5.63 1.84 -29.36
CA ASN A 121 4.99 3.15 -29.48
C ASN A 121 5.60 4.12 -28.47
N PRO A 122 6.63 4.87 -28.85
CA PRO A 122 7.29 5.79 -27.91
C PRO A 122 6.36 6.83 -27.30
N ALA A 123 5.42 7.33 -28.06
CA ALA A 123 4.46 8.31 -27.52
C ALA A 123 3.57 7.69 -26.43
N UNK A 124 3.17 6.62 -26.58
CA UNK A 124 2.45 5.99 -25.68
C UNK A 124 3.14 5.52 -24.53
N ASN A 125 4.24 5.20 -24.78
CA ASN A 125 5.09 4.85 -23.66
C ASN A 125 5.30 6.05 -22.73
N GLU A 126 5.58 7.20 -23.30
CA GLU A 126 5.77 8.40 -22.48
C GLU A 126 4.50 8.79 -21.72
N GLU A 127 3.34 8.64 -22.37
CA GLU A 127 2.06 8.88 -21.68
C GLU A 127 1.87 7.92 -20.49
N ALA A 128 2.20 6.64 -20.68
CA ALA A 128 2.12 5.64 -19.62
C ALA A 128 3.07 6.00 -18.47
N LEU A 129 4.30 6.39 -18.80
CA LEU A 129 5.29 6.79 -17.79
C LEU A 129 4.83 8.04 -17.02
N GLU A 130 4.20 8.99 -17.72
CA GLU A 130 3.70 10.19 -17.04
C GLU A 130 2.58 9.85 -16.04
N LEU A 131 1.71 8.90 -16.38
CA LEU A 131 0.70 8.44 -15.44
C LEU A 131 1.34 7.78 -14.22
N VAL A 132 2.41 7.00 -14.45
CA VAL A 132 3.16 6.41 -13.33
C VAL A 132 3.78 7.51 -12.46
N ARG A 133 4.43 8.51 -13.06
CA ARG A 133 5.02 9.62 -12.32
C ARG A 133 3.99 10.35 -11.46
N LYS A 134 2.82 10.64 -12.02
CA LYS A 134 1.74 11.31 -11.28
C LYS A 134 1.29 10.47 -10.08
N ASP A 135 1.12 9.17 -10.28
CA ASP A 135 0.72 8.27 -9.21
C ASP A 135 1.77 8.25 -8.09
N LYS A 136 3.05 8.14 -8.46
CA LYS A 136 4.13 8.08 -7.46
C LYS A 136 4.33 9.43 -6.76
N LEU A 137 4.12 10.53 -7.47
CA LEU A 137 4.17 11.85 -6.85
C LEU A 137 3.07 11.98 -5.80
N ARG A 138 1.86 11.50 -6.09
CA ARG A 138 0.77 11.46 -5.13
C ARG A 138 1.17 10.64 -3.89
N GLU A 139 1.78 9.47 -4.13
CA GLU A 139 2.19 8.57 -3.04
C GLU A 139 3.23 9.23 -2.12
N VAL A 140 4.31 9.77 -2.70
CA VAL A 140 5.38 10.34 -1.89
C VAL A 140 4.89 11.58 -1.13
N ARG A 141 4.03 12.38 -1.75
CA ARG A 141 3.45 13.55 -1.09
C ARG A 141 2.49 13.17 0.04
N ALA A 142 1.79 12.06 -0.10
CA ALA A 142 0.91 11.55 0.97
C ALA A 142 1.70 11.01 2.16
N GLY A 143 2.97 10.68 1.98
CA GLY A 143 3.83 10.20 3.05
C GLY A 143 4.33 8.78 2.91
N HIS A 144 4.06 8.11 1.81
CA HIS A 144 4.61 6.76 1.59
C HIS A 144 6.13 6.81 1.58
N ASP A 145 6.75 5.74 2.05
CA ASP A 145 8.21 5.61 2.15
C ASP A 145 8.83 5.03 0.91
N GLY A 146 8.04 4.41 0.09
CA GLY A 146 8.44 3.78 -1.15
C GLY A 146 7.22 3.19 -1.82
N THR A 147 7.44 2.40 -2.85
CA THR A 147 6.33 1.87 -3.63
C THR A 147 6.77 0.61 -4.37
N TRP A 148 5.81 -0.06 -4.99
CA TRP A 148 6.07 -1.24 -5.81
C TRP A 148 5.92 -0.87 -7.28
N ALA A 149 6.74 -1.51 -8.13
CA ALA A 149 6.71 -1.33 -9.57
C ALA A 149 6.11 -2.58 -10.24
N ALA A 150 5.19 -2.37 -11.17
CA ALA A 150 4.58 -3.48 -11.90
C ALA A 150 5.55 -4.11 -12.93
N HIS A 151 6.61 -3.38 -13.29
CA HIS A 151 7.56 -3.83 -14.31
C HIS A 151 8.91 -3.18 -14.03
N PRO A 152 10.04 -3.92 -14.17
CA PRO A 152 11.34 -3.33 -13.87
C PRO A 152 11.67 -2.10 -14.71
N GLY A 153 11.12 -1.97 -15.91
CA GLY A 153 11.32 -0.79 -16.74
C GLY A 153 10.76 0.50 -16.16
N LEU A 154 9.91 0.41 -15.13
CA LEU A 154 9.35 1.60 -14.46
C LEU A 154 10.24 2.09 -13.31
N ILE A 155 11.18 1.25 -12.86
CA ILE A 155 11.97 1.56 -11.66
C ILE A 155 12.71 2.89 -11.76
N PRO A 156 13.39 3.22 -12.87
CA PRO A 156 14.11 4.50 -12.93
C PRO A 156 13.20 5.72 -12.72
N ALA A 157 12.03 5.74 -13.38
CA ALA A 157 11.10 6.86 -13.23
C ALA A 157 10.55 6.95 -11.80
N ILE A 158 10.28 5.81 -11.18
CA ILE A 158 9.76 5.75 -9.81
C ILE A 158 10.83 6.26 -8.83
N LEU A 159 12.06 5.79 -8.97
CA LEU A 159 13.16 6.23 -8.11
C LEU A 159 13.40 7.73 -8.21
N GLU A 160 13.33 8.27 -9.43
CA GLU A 160 13.48 9.70 -9.65
C GLU A 160 12.44 10.50 -8.87
N VAL A 161 11.18 10.08 -8.92
CA VAL A 161 10.10 10.78 -8.22
C VAL A 161 10.31 10.74 -6.71
N PHE A 162 10.61 9.56 -6.15
CA PHE A 162 10.81 9.44 -4.70
C PHE A 162 12.06 10.19 -4.25
N ALA A 163 13.19 10.05 -4.95
CA ALA A 163 14.43 10.73 -4.59
C ALA A 163 14.26 12.24 -4.61
N SER A 164 13.58 12.77 -5.62
CA SER A 164 13.38 14.22 -5.76
C SER A 164 12.48 14.82 -4.67
N ASN A 165 11.64 13.99 -4.04
CA ASN A 165 10.62 14.50 -3.12
C ASN A 165 10.84 14.09 -1.66
N MET A 166 11.88 13.30 -1.34
CA MET A 166 12.13 12.90 0.04
C MET A 166 13.30 13.63 0.71
N GLY A 167 13.94 14.55 -0.03
CA GLY A 167 14.99 15.39 0.56
C GLY A 167 16.19 14.61 1.08
N GLY A 168 16.54 13.52 0.43
CA GLY A 168 17.69 12.69 0.83
C GLY A 168 17.41 11.76 1.99
N ARG A 169 16.20 11.77 2.54
CA ARG A 169 15.85 10.88 3.66
C ARG A 169 15.52 9.48 3.15
N PRO A 170 15.86 8.44 3.92
CA PRO A 170 15.57 7.06 3.51
C PRO A 170 14.10 6.65 3.66
N ASN A 171 13.34 7.42 4.45
CA ASN A 171 11.91 7.17 4.65
C ASN A 171 11.24 8.43 5.18
N GLN A 172 9.94 8.38 5.43
CA GLN A 172 9.14 9.50 5.93
C GLN A 172 8.48 9.20 7.29
N ILE A 173 8.92 8.18 7.93
CA ILE A 173 8.36 7.75 9.22
C ILE A 173 8.33 8.88 10.25
N UNK A 174 9.16 9.49 10.21
CA UNK A 174 9.31 10.51 11.17
C UNK A 174 8.69 11.79 10.77
N THR A 175 8.64 11.98 9.58
CA THR A 175 8.16 13.30 9.09
C THR A 175 6.70 13.33 8.62
N UNK A 176 6.14 12.33 8.18
CA UNK A 176 4.85 12.29 7.76
C UNK A 176 4.04 11.48 8.61
N LYS A 177 3.84 11.85 9.76
CA LYS A 177 3.11 11.03 10.75
C LYS A 177 1.63 10.90 10.45
N ARG A 178 1.09 11.76 9.62
CA ARG A 178 -0.30 11.76 9.18
C ARG A 178 -1.29 11.71 10.36
N GLU A 179 -1.07 12.56 11.35
CA GLU A 179 -1.98 12.68 12.49
C GLU A 179 -3.36 13.17 12.07
N ASP A 180 -3.44 13.83 10.92
CA ASP A 180 -4.70 14.22 10.29
C ASP A 180 -5.58 13.02 9.93
N SER A 181 -4.99 11.82 9.88
CA SER A 181 -5.71 10.58 9.52
C SER A 181 -6.26 9.82 10.74
N ASP A 182 -6.10 10.36 11.95
CA ASP A 182 -6.63 9.71 13.16
C ASP A 182 -8.16 9.67 13.18
N GLY A 183 -8.81 10.55 12.44
CA GLY A 183 -10.27 10.59 12.38
C GLY A 183 -10.92 9.72 11.32
N ILE A 184 -10.12 8.98 10.55
CA ILE A 184 -10.68 8.12 9.49
C ILE A 184 -11.47 6.97 10.12
N THR A 185 -12.72 6.80 9.69
CA THR A 185 -13.65 5.83 10.23
C THR A 185 -13.87 4.67 9.26
N GLU A 186 -14.55 3.62 9.75
CA GLU A 186 -14.97 2.51 8.89
C GLU A 186 -15.87 3.01 7.75
N GLU A 187 -16.71 4.00 8.03
CA GLU A 187 -17.57 4.58 7.01
C GLU A 187 -16.75 5.22 5.88
N ASP A 188 -15.69 5.95 6.24
CA ASP A 188 -14.80 6.54 5.22
C ASP A 188 -14.18 5.46 4.32
N LEU A 189 -13.77 4.34 4.92
CA LEU A 189 -13.11 3.25 4.20
C LEU A 189 -14.06 2.51 3.25
N LEU A 190 -15.36 2.63 3.47
CA LEU A 190 -16.38 1.92 2.70
C LEU A 190 -17.25 2.86 1.85
N GLN A 191 -16.97 4.15 1.87
CA GLN A 191 -17.80 5.13 1.16
C GLN A 191 -17.63 4.99 -0.35
N ARG A 192 -18.74 4.70 -1.02
CA ARG A 192 -18.77 4.55 -2.47
C ARG A 192 -18.56 5.92 -3.16
N PRO A 193 -17.81 5.96 -4.29
CA PRO A 193 -17.66 7.20 -5.07
C PRO A 193 -18.99 7.69 -5.63
#